data_55ba8d0b9d5101a15d7ab49be4cb817c
#
_entry.id   55ba8d0b9d5101a15d7ab49be4cb817c
#
_cell.length_a   1.000
_cell.length_b   1.000
_cell.length_c   1.000
_cell.angle_alpha   90.00
_cell.angle_beta   90.00
_cell.angle_gamma   90.00
#
_symmetry.space_group_name_H-M   'P 1'
#
loop_
_entity.id
_entity.type
_entity.pdbx_description
1 polymer ?
#
loop_
_entity_poly.entity_id
_entity_poly.type
_entity_poly.pdbx_seq_one_letter_code
_entity_poly.pdbx_strand_id
1 'polypeptide(L)'
;IYLSKMKSLIPILLCFINLYSLGNKPIDYKVFFDDEIVEANKYLRNNDKIFIKSCKRYKHSKKEITAIIYPELLRYNYLKDFFETSSLELVYVKFGSKAADFSIGHFQMKPSFIEQIEKKILSNSALCKKYKVLIIRNQNKRLVRINRLKSTHWQLAYLHAFIDICLIKFPSIKKESKKNQIHFLAACYNIGFNFPLATIKKRCNFKIFPFGTKYNGNQFCYADISCAYYN
;
A
#
# COMPACT_ATOMS: atom_id res chain seq x y z
N ILE A 1 21.85 -36.24 -53.03
CA ILE A 1 20.38 -36.08 -52.89
C ILE A 1 20.00 -35.60 -51.45
N TYR A 2 20.94 -35.50 -50.48
CA TYR A 2 20.62 -35.11 -49.09
C TYR A 2 20.82 -33.60 -48.77
N LEU A 3 21.41 -32.80 -49.67
CA LEU A 3 21.73 -31.40 -49.43
C LEU A 3 20.71 -30.38 -49.97
N SER A 4 19.67 -30.83 -50.68
CA SER A 4 18.64 -29.93 -51.25
C SER A 4 17.41 -29.73 -50.36
N LYS A 5 17.21 -30.55 -49.30
CA LYS A 5 16.06 -30.43 -48.40
C LYS A 5 16.27 -29.57 -47.15
N MET A 6 17.50 -29.10 -46.91
CA MET A 6 17.75 -28.24 -45.74
C MET A 6 17.55 -26.73 -45.93
N LYS A 7 17.33 -26.29 -47.20
CA LYS A 7 17.15 -24.85 -47.50
C LYS A 7 15.73 -24.32 -47.35
N SER A 8 14.72 -25.18 -47.08
CA SER A 8 13.34 -24.74 -46.95
C SER A 8 12.81 -24.59 -45.52
N LEU A 9 13.60 -25.00 -44.55
CA LEU A 9 13.21 -24.92 -43.09
C LEU A 9 13.66 -23.64 -42.38
N ILE A 10 14.66 -22.94 -42.93
CA ILE A 10 15.20 -21.73 -42.32
C ILE A 10 14.25 -20.52 -42.34
N PRO A 11 13.45 -20.26 -43.41
CA PRO A 11 12.53 -19.12 -43.40
C PRO A 11 11.35 -19.27 -42.46
N ILE A 12 10.92 -20.49 -42.11
CA ILE A 12 9.79 -20.72 -41.20
C ILE A 12 10.20 -20.46 -39.76
N LEU A 13 11.44 -20.73 -39.38
CA LEU A 13 11.94 -20.47 -38.03
C LEU A 13 12.15 -18.97 -37.75
N LEU A 14 12.50 -18.18 -38.78
CA LEU A 14 12.64 -16.71 -38.66
C LEU A 14 11.29 -15.98 -38.58
N CYS A 15 10.21 -16.53 -39.10
CA CYS A 15 8.87 -15.96 -38.93
C CYS A 15 8.31 -16.13 -37.51
N PHE A 16 8.70 -17.20 -36.79
CA PHE A 16 8.27 -17.41 -35.40
C PHE A 16 8.98 -16.50 -34.39
N ILE A 17 10.19 -16.05 -34.69
CA ILE A 17 10.96 -15.15 -33.81
C ILE A 17 10.39 -13.72 -33.84
N ASN A 18 9.80 -13.28 -34.95
CA ASN A 18 9.19 -11.95 -35.06
C ASN A 18 7.78 -11.82 -34.45
N LEU A 19 7.10 -12.92 -34.13
CA LEU A 19 5.78 -12.90 -33.49
C LEU A 19 5.84 -12.71 -31.97
N TYR A 20 7.00 -12.88 -31.34
CA TYR A 20 7.17 -12.64 -29.89
C TYR A 20 7.58 -11.20 -29.56
N SER A 21 7.77 -10.33 -30.54
CA SER A 21 8.13 -8.91 -30.37
C SER A 21 6.96 -7.94 -30.58
N LEU A 22 5.73 -8.40 -30.55
CA LEU A 22 4.59 -7.53 -30.28
C LEU A 22 4.62 -7.21 -28.77
N GLY A 23 5.43 -6.21 -28.41
CA GLY A 23 5.52 -5.69 -27.06
C GLY A 23 4.11 -5.37 -26.57
N ASN A 24 3.60 -6.18 -25.64
CA ASN A 24 2.36 -5.88 -24.93
C ASN A 24 2.47 -4.46 -24.41
N LYS A 25 1.69 -3.53 -24.97
CA LYS A 25 1.59 -2.18 -24.39
C LYS A 25 1.30 -2.35 -22.91
N PRO A 26 2.01 -1.63 -22.03
CA PRO A 26 1.74 -1.72 -20.60
C PRO A 26 0.27 -1.42 -20.36
N ILE A 27 -0.42 -2.38 -19.74
CA ILE A 27 -1.86 -2.24 -19.44
C ILE A 27 -2.03 -1.08 -18.46
N ASP A 28 -3.05 -0.24 -18.65
CA ASP A 28 -3.41 0.78 -17.68
C ASP A 28 -3.93 0.10 -16.39
N TYR A 29 -3.51 0.60 -15.21
CA TYR A 29 -3.99 0.06 -13.95
C TYR A 29 -5.53 0.15 -13.82
N LYS A 30 -6.17 1.14 -14.48
CA LYS A 30 -7.63 1.29 -14.46
C LYS A 30 -8.35 0.16 -15.21
N VAL A 31 -7.71 -0.37 -16.25
CA VAL A 31 -8.22 -1.52 -16.99
C VAL A 31 -7.94 -2.81 -16.22
N PHE A 32 -6.81 -2.86 -15.52
CA PHE A 32 -6.41 -4.03 -14.73
C PHE A 32 -7.26 -4.20 -13.45
N PHE A 33 -7.68 -3.10 -12.83
CA PHE A 33 -8.44 -3.07 -11.58
C PHE A 33 -9.86 -2.49 -11.77
N ASP A 34 -10.53 -2.70 -12.90
CA ASP A 34 -11.82 -2.06 -13.19
C ASP A 34 -12.90 -2.44 -12.16
N ASP A 35 -13.06 -3.71 -11.85
CA ASP A 35 -13.98 -4.20 -10.82
C ASP A 35 -13.57 -3.74 -9.41
N GLU A 36 -12.29 -3.80 -9.08
CA GLU A 36 -11.76 -3.34 -7.79
C GLU A 36 -11.95 -1.84 -7.59
N ILE A 37 -11.91 -1.05 -8.65
CA ILE A 37 -12.20 0.39 -8.61
C ILE A 37 -13.67 0.62 -8.21
N VAL A 38 -14.60 -0.15 -8.74
CA VAL A 38 -16.02 -0.06 -8.39
C VAL A 38 -16.22 -0.37 -6.90
N GLU A 39 -15.64 -1.46 -6.42
CA GLU A 39 -15.74 -1.89 -5.02
C GLU A 39 -15.01 -0.92 -4.06
N ALA A 40 -13.82 -0.41 -4.43
CA ALA A 40 -13.12 0.61 -3.65
C ALA A 40 -13.96 1.89 -3.51
N ASN A 41 -14.58 2.35 -4.59
CA ASN A 41 -15.46 3.52 -4.57
C ASN A 41 -16.72 3.28 -3.73
N LYS A 42 -17.30 2.09 -3.77
CA LYS A 42 -18.43 1.68 -2.93
C LYS A 42 -18.03 1.68 -1.45
N TYR A 43 -16.87 1.12 -1.13
CA TYR A 43 -16.33 1.15 0.22
C TYR A 43 -16.14 2.59 0.74
N LEU A 44 -15.57 3.48 -0.07
CA LEU A 44 -15.38 4.89 0.29
C LEU A 44 -16.71 5.62 0.52
N ARG A 45 -17.73 5.37 -0.32
CA ARG A 45 -19.09 5.93 -0.11
C ARG A 45 -19.71 5.43 1.18
N ASN A 46 -19.65 4.13 1.44
CA ASN A 46 -20.25 3.52 2.64
C ASN A 46 -19.60 4.00 3.94
N ASN A 47 -18.31 4.37 3.89
CA ASN A 47 -17.55 4.83 5.04
C ASN A 47 -17.35 6.36 5.07
N ASP A 48 -18.01 7.12 4.21
CA ASP A 48 -17.80 8.55 4.02
C ASP A 48 -17.85 9.34 5.34
N LYS A 49 -18.89 9.10 6.15
CA LYS A 49 -19.06 9.76 7.45
C LYS A 49 -17.90 9.52 8.40
N ILE A 50 -17.32 8.29 8.39
CA ILE A 50 -16.19 7.92 9.25
C ILE A 50 -14.93 8.66 8.78
N PHE A 51 -14.69 8.72 7.45
CA PHE A 51 -13.60 9.47 6.86
C PHE A 51 -13.69 10.96 7.22
N ILE A 52 -14.83 11.60 6.98
CA ILE A 52 -15.05 13.04 7.29
C ILE A 52 -14.79 13.31 8.77
N LYS A 53 -15.36 12.50 9.68
CA LYS A 53 -15.17 12.65 11.13
C LYS A 53 -13.71 12.54 11.53
N SER A 54 -13.00 11.56 10.96
CA SER A 54 -11.58 11.34 11.21
C SER A 54 -10.72 12.50 10.70
N CYS A 55 -10.96 12.97 9.47
CA CYS A 55 -10.27 14.11 8.86
C CYS A 55 -10.46 15.40 9.69
N LYS A 56 -11.68 15.67 10.13
CA LYS A 56 -11.99 16.82 11.00
C LYS A 56 -11.21 16.73 12.33
N ARG A 57 -11.13 15.53 12.92
CA ARG A 57 -10.42 15.31 14.19
C ARG A 57 -8.93 15.53 14.07
N TYR A 58 -8.29 14.97 13.03
CA TYR A 58 -6.84 14.98 12.89
C TYR A 58 -6.31 16.06 11.93
N LYS A 59 -7.21 16.84 11.29
CA LYS A 59 -6.91 17.98 10.42
C LYS A 59 -6.10 17.62 9.18
N HIS A 60 -6.49 16.54 8.50
CA HIS A 60 -6.00 16.17 7.18
C HIS A 60 -7.12 16.20 6.15
N SER A 61 -6.81 16.44 4.89
CA SER A 61 -7.77 16.40 3.79
C SER A 61 -8.23 14.96 3.53
N LYS A 62 -9.55 14.76 3.34
CA LYS A 62 -10.09 13.45 2.96
C LYS A 62 -9.50 12.97 1.63
N LYS A 63 -9.36 13.87 0.64
CA LYS A 63 -8.76 13.55 -0.67
C LYS A 63 -7.32 13.05 -0.51
N GLU A 64 -6.51 13.72 0.33
CA GLU A 64 -5.11 13.35 0.58
C GLU A 64 -4.99 11.97 1.24
N ILE A 65 -5.71 11.72 2.33
CA ILE A 65 -5.62 10.42 3.03
C ILE A 65 -6.16 9.27 2.19
N THR A 66 -7.24 9.51 1.42
CA THR A 66 -7.78 8.49 0.52
C THR A 66 -6.78 8.17 -0.58
N ALA A 67 -6.15 9.17 -1.20
CA ALA A 67 -5.16 8.96 -2.24
C ALA A 67 -4.00 8.06 -1.76
N ILE A 68 -3.52 8.25 -0.52
CA ILE A 68 -2.41 7.47 0.03
C ILE A 68 -2.76 5.97 0.12
N ILE A 69 -3.99 5.64 0.51
CA ILE A 69 -4.41 4.25 0.74
C ILE A 69 -5.21 3.65 -0.44
N TYR A 70 -5.48 4.44 -1.47
CA TYR A 70 -6.30 3.98 -2.59
C TYR A 70 -5.76 2.72 -3.26
N PRO A 71 -4.44 2.59 -3.52
CA PRO A 71 -3.91 1.33 -4.04
C PRO A 71 -4.20 0.12 -3.12
N GLU A 72 -4.21 0.31 -1.80
CA GLU A 72 -4.52 -0.80 -0.89
C GLU A 72 -6.00 -1.22 -0.95
N LEU A 73 -6.89 -0.28 -1.22
CA LEU A 73 -8.31 -0.61 -1.46
C LEU A 73 -8.48 -1.47 -2.72
N LEU A 74 -7.72 -1.17 -3.79
CA LEU A 74 -7.69 -2.00 -4.99
C LEU A 74 -7.13 -3.38 -4.67
N ARG A 75 -5.96 -3.46 -4.04
CA ARG A 75 -5.31 -4.72 -3.67
C ARG A 75 -6.18 -5.58 -2.74
N TYR A 76 -6.83 -4.98 -1.75
CA TYR A 76 -7.73 -5.69 -0.84
C TYR A 76 -8.85 -6.41 -1.60
N ASN A 77 -9.54 -5.72 -2.51
CA ASN A 77 -10.63 -6.29 -3.27
C ASN A 77 -10.13 -7.37 -4.24
N TYR A 78 -8.96 -7.17 -4.85
CA TYR A 78 -8.34 -8.15 -5.74
C TYR A 78 -7.92 -9.44 -5.03
N LEU A 79 -7.47 -9.34 -3.77
CA LEU A 79 -6.92 -10.47 -3.03
C LEU A 79 -7.84 -10.97 -1.90
N LYS A 80 -9.05 -10.41 -1.71
CA LYS A 80 -9.92 -10.70 -0.56
C LYS A 80 -10.20 -12.20 -0.36
N ASP A 81 -10.33 -12.95 -1.45
CA ASP A 81 -10.65 -14.37 -1.41
C ASP A 81 -9.44 -15.26 -1.07
N PHE A 82 -8.23 -14.68 -1.03
CA PHE A 82 -6.98 -15.37 -0.71
C PHE A 82 -6.53 -15.17 0.75
N PHE A 83 -7.25 -14.36 1.54
CA PHE A 83 -6.83 -14.03 2.90
C PHE A 83 -7.42 -14.99 3.95
N GLU A 84 -6.71 -16.08 4.25
CA GLU A 84 -6.89 -16.82 5.51
C GLU A 84 -6.01 -16.21 6.60
N THR A 85 -6.58 -15.29 7.39
CA THR A 85 -5.81 -14.55 8.41
C THR A 85 -5.89 -15.16 9.81
N SER A 86 -6.86 -16.03 10.09
CA SER A 86 -7.15 -16.50 11.45
C SER A 86 -5.96 -17.20 12.13
N SER A 87 -5.27 -18.09 11.42
CA SER A 87 -4.09 -18.79 11.94
C SER A 87 -2.90 -17.83 12.16
N LEU A 88 -2.68 -16.88 11.23
CA LEU A 88 -1.63 -15.87 11.34
C LEU A 88 -1.88 -14.89 12.50
N GLU A 89 -3.15 -14.57 12.78
CA GLU A 89 -3.52 -13.76 13.93
C GLU A 89 -3.12 -14.41 15.25
N LEU A 90 -3.40 -15.71 15.40
CA LEU A 90 -3.00 -16.48 16.59
C LEU A 90 -1.48 -16.52 16.75
N VAL A 91 -0.75 -16.77 15.66
CA VAL A 91 0.71 -16.75 15.66
C VAL A 91 1.25 -15.37 16.07
N TYR A 92 0.70 -14.28 15.51
CA TYR A 92 1.08 -12.94 15.90
C TYR A 92 0.78 -12.66 17.38
N VAL A 93 -0.41 -12.98 17.86
CA VAL A 93 -0.79 -12.74 19.27
C VAL A 93 0.18 -13.46 20.22
N LYS A 94 0.54 -14.69 19.90
CA LYS A 94 1.44 -15.51 20.74
C LYS A 94 2.91 -15.08 20.61
N PHE A 95 3.42 -14.88 19.39
CA PHE A 95 4.86 -14.76 19.13
C PHE A 95 5.28 -13.37 18.59
N GLY A 96 4.34 -12.53 18.13
CA GLY A 96 4.60 -11.16 17.65
C GLY A 96 4.90 -11.08 16.15
N SER A 97 5.18 -9.83 15.69
CA SER A 97 5.36 -9.50 14.28
C SER A 97 6.57 -10.14 13.61
N LYS A 98 7.55 -10.60 14.39
CA LYS A 98 8.68 -11.38 13.85
C LYS A 98 8.26 -12.77 13.38
N ALA A 99 7.24 -13.37 13.99
CA ALA A 99 6.72 -14.69 13.65
C ALA A 99 5.60 -14.62 12.58
N ALA A 100 4.75 -13.60 12.65
CA ALA A 100 3.70 -13.37 11.66
C ALA A 100 3.48 -11.89 11.43
N ASP A 101 3.70 -11.42 10.20
CA ASP A 101 3.52 -10.03 9.78
C ASP A 101 2.77 -9.97 8.46
N PHE A 102 1.47 -9.88 8.53
CA PHE A 102 0.54 -9.97 7.42
C PHE A 102 -0.36 -8.73 7.35
N SER A 103 -0.93 -8.49 6.19
CA SER A 103 -1.81 -7.34 5.96
C SER A 103 -3.22 -7.59 6.50
N ILE A 104 -3.81 -6.59 7.18
CA ILE A 104 -5.13 -6.69 7.80
C ILE A 104 -6.01 -5.51 7.36
N GLY A 105 -7.28 -5.81 7.07
CA GLY A 105 -8.33 -4.85 6.76
C GLY A 105 -8.12 -4.12 5.43
N HIS A 106 -9.03 -3.21 5.12
CA HIS A 106 -9.07 -2.54 3.82
C HIS A 106 -7.83 -1.70 3.49
N PHE A 107 -7.13 -1.19 4.52
CA PHE A 107 -5.89 -0.42 4.32
C PHE A 107 -4.64 -1.28 4.32
N GLN A 108 -4.80 -2.61 4.40
CA GLN A 108 -3.72 -3.59 4.33
C GLN A 108 -2.54 -3.29 5.28
N MET A 109 -2.87 -2.81 6.49
CA MET A 109 -1.88 -2.47 7.50
C MET A 109 -1.31 -3.72 8.16
N LYS A 110 0.01 -3.77 8.30
CA LYS A 110 0.70 -4.86 9.00
C LYS A 110 0.85 -4.59 10.49
N PRO A 111 0.83 -5.61 11.36
CA PRO A 111 1.11 -5.45 12.78
C PRO A 111 2.43 -4.73 13.07
N SER A 112 3.51 -5.08 12.35
CA SER A 112 4.82 -4.43 12.51
C SER A 112 4.80 -2.94 12.16
N PHE A 113 4.02 -2.54 11.15
CA PHE A 113 3.83 -1.14 10.77
C PHE A 113 3.18 -0.34 11.90
N ILE A 114 2.16 -0.92 12.55
CA ILE A 114 1.48 -0.29 13.67
C ILE A 114 2.38 -0.19 14.91
N GLU A 115 3.16 -1.23 15.20
CA GLU A 115 4.15 -1.21 16.30
C GLU A 115 5.16 -0.08 16.12
N GLN A 116 5.59 0.18 14.88
CA GLN A 116 6.49 1.28 14.56
C GLN A 116 5.82 2.65 14.78
N ILE A 117 4.55 2.81 14.36
CA ILE A 117 3.77 4.04 14.59
C ILE A 117 3.61 4.29 16.07
N GLU A 118 3.18 3.29 16.86
CA GLU A 118 3.02 3.39 18.31
C GLU A 118 4.34 3.79 19.00
N LYS A 119 5.46 3.19 18.58
CA LYS A 119 6.79 3.55 19.10
C LYS A 119 7.13 5.02 18.81
N LYS A 120 6.84 5.52 17.60
CA LYS A 120 7.07 6.93 17.22
C LYS A 120 6.15 7.89 17.97
N ILE A 121 4.89 7.52 18.21
CA ILE A 121 3.98 8.32 19.05
C ILE A 121 4.53 8.46 20.45
N LEU A 122 4.97 7.37 21.07
CA LEU A 122 5.51 7.38 22.45
C LEU A 122 6.81 8.17 22.58
N SER A 123 7.62 8.25 21.53
CA SER A 123 8.89 8.99 21.53
C SER A 123 8.77 10.49 21.22
N ASN A 124 7.54 11.01 20.99
CA ASN A 124 7.33 12.42 20.67
C ASN A 124 6.13 12.97 21.45
N SER A 125 6.34 13.97 22.29
CA SER A 125 5.32 14.52 23.20
C SER A 125 4.10 15.11 22.47
N ALA A 126 4.31 15.79 21.33
CA ALA A 126 3.22 16.36 20.53
C ALA A 126 2.37 15.26 19.87
N LEU A 127 3.02 14.23 19.32
CA LEU A 127 2.30 13.06 18.78
C LEU A 127 1.58 12.29 19.88
N CYS A 128 2.22 12.12 21.05
CA CYS A 128 1.63 11.46 22.20
C CYS A 128 0.34 12.16 22.66
N LYS A 129 0.34 13.50 22.71
CA LYS A 129 -0.85 14.31 23.02
C LYS A 129 -1.94 14.18 21.93
N LYS A 130 -1.57 14.32 20.66
CA LYS A 130 -2.51 14.29 19.52
C LYS A 130 -3.13 12.91 19.34
N TYR A 131 -2.35 11.84 19.48
CA TYR A 131 -2.75 10.45 19.22
C TYR A 131 -2.85 9.61 20.50
N LYS A 132 -3.19 10.24 21.63
CA LYS A 132 -3.35 9.57 22.95
C LYS A 132 -4.21 8.30 22.89
N VAL A 133 -5.23 8.30 22.04
CA VAL A 133 -6.16 7.18 21.83
C VAL A 133 -5.50 5.94 21.24
N LEU A 134 -4.36 6.10 20.54
CA LEU A 134 -3.62 4.99 19.94
C LEU A 134 -2.70 4.29 20.94
N ILE A 135 -2.42 4.90 22.09
CA ILE A 135 -1.56 4.31 23.12
C ILE A 135 -2.28 3.14 23.78
N ILE A 136 -1.76 1.93 23.60
CA ILE A 136 -2.32 0.72 24.19
C ILE A 136 -1.71 0.53 25.59
N ARG A 137 -2.57 0.57 26.62
CA ARG A 137 -2.19 0.33 28.02
C ARG A 137 -2.51 -1.07 28.50
N ASN A 138 -3.23 -1.86 27.70
CA ASN A 138 -3.64 -3.22 28.02
C ASN A 138 -2.44 -4.17 27.96
N GLN A 139 -2.44 -5.21 28.81
CA GLN A 139 -1.42 -6.26 28.81
C GLN A 139 -1.44 -7.05 27.49
N ASN A 140 -2.62 -7.30 26.91
CA ASN A 140 -2.79 -8.01 25.64
C ASN A 140 -2.66 -7.08 24.41
N LYS A 141 -1.58 -6.29 24.35
CA LYS A 141 -1.37 -5.27 23.29
C LYS A 141 -1.51 -5.83 21.88
N ARG A 142 -1.06 -7.06 21.64
CA ARG A 142 -1.09 -7.68 20.30
C ARG A 142 -2.53 -7.98 19.88
N LEU A 143 -3.34 -8.54 20.74
CA LEU A 143 -4.76 -8.79 20.46
C LEU A 143 -5.52 -7.49 20.21
N VAL A 144 -5.26 -6.46 21.02
CA VAL A 144 -5.87 -5.13 20.81
C VAL A 144 -5.48 -4.56 19.44
N ARG A 145 -4.23 -4.71 18.97
CA ARG A 145 -3.81 -4.28 17.62
C ARG A 145 -4.57 -5.01 16.53
N ILE A 146 -4.70 -6.34 16.59
CA ILE A 146 -5.48 -7.11 15.63
C ILE A 146 -6.90 -6.57 15.54
N ASN A 147 -7.59 -6.40 16.67
CA ASN A 147 -8.95 -5.90 16.70
C ASN A 147 -9.07 -4.47 16.13
N ARG A 148 -8.08 -3.61 16.40
CA ARG A 148 -8.01 -2.26 15.81
C ARG A 148 -7.81 -2.31 14.29
N LEU A 149 -6.95 -3.20 13.80
CA LEU A 149 -6.67 -3.32 12.38
C LEU A 149 -7.85 -3.86 11.55
N LYS A 150 -8.83 -4.52 12.18
CA LYS A 150 -10.09 -4.92 11.56
C LYS A 150 -11.11 -3.78 11.42
N SER A 151 -10.85 -2.62 12.04
CA SER A 151 -11.78 -1.50 12.10
C SER A 151 -11.30 -0.29 11.27
N THR A 152 -12.11 0.17 10.32
CA THR A 152 -11.86 1.38 9.51
C THR A 152 -11.56 2.60 10.38
N HIS A 153 -12.28 2.77 11.48
CA HIS A 153 -12.06 3.88 12.41
C HIS A 153 -10.63 3.91 12.97
N TRP A 154 -10.12 2.75 13.40
CA TRP A 154 -8.78 2.64 13.93
C TRP A 154 -7.71 2.71 12.85
N GLN A 155 -7.95 2.10 11.69
CA GLN A 155 -7.03 2.20 10.56
C GLN A 155 -6.85 3.66 10.12
N LEU A 156 -7.93 4.46 10.08
CA LEU A 156 -7.84 5.90 9.81
C LEU A 156 -7.02 6.63 10.87
N ALA A 157 -7.20 6.33 12.15
CA ALA A 157 -6.42 6.97 13.21
C ALA A 157 -4.92 6.68 13.07
N TYR A 158 -4.54 5.43 12.76
CA TYR A 158 -3.14 5.07 12.47
C TYR A 158 -2.61 5.72 11.18
N LEU A 159 -3.44 5.83 10.13
CA LEU A 159 -3.05 6.51 8.89
C LEU A 159 -2.74 7.99 9.12
N HIS A 160 -3.56 8.69 9.89
CA HIS A 160 -3.29 10.08 10.27
C HIS A 160 -1.99 10.22 11.06
N ALA A 161 -1.76 9.32 12.03
CA ALA A 161 -0.51 9.31 12.79
C ALA A 161 0.71 9.05 11.92
N PHE A 162 0.61 8.10 10.98
CA PHE A 162 1.65 7.83 9.97
C PHE A 162 2.01 9.08 9.17
N ILE A 163 1.01 9.82 8.65
CA ILE A 163 1.25 11.04 7.88
C ILE A 163 2.02 12.07 8.71
N ASP A 164 1.57 12.35 9.93
CA ASP A 164 2.27 13.30 10.80
C ASP A 164 3.70 12.86 11.14
N ILE A 165 3.91 11.56 11.40
CA ILE A 165 5.25 10.99 11.64
C ILE A 165 6.14 11.21 10.42
N CYS A 166 5.64 10.94 9.21
CA CYS A 166 6.41 11.16 7.98
C CYS A 166 6.75 12.65 7.79
N LEU A 167 5.82 13.55 8.01
CA LEU A 167 6.04 15.00 7.86
C LEU A 167 6.96 15.59 8.95
N ILE A 168 7.06 14.96 10.11
CA ILE A 168 8.07 15.30 11.13
C ILE A 168 9.43 14.76 10.74
N LYS A 169 9.49 13.50 10.29
CA LYS A 169 10.75 12.85 9.90
C LYS A 169 11.37 13.46 8.65
N PHE A 170 10.55 13.90 7.70
CA PHE A 170 10.97 14.42 6.40
C PHE A 170 10.43 15.84 6.17
N PRO A 171 10.93 16.85 6.91
CA PRO A 171 10.34 18.20 6.89
C PRO A 171 10.44 18.89 5.52
N SER A 172 11.41 18.53 4.68
CA SER A 172 11.54 19.05 3.31
C SER A 172 10.32 18.75 2.45
N ILE A 173 9.63 17.63 2.70
CA ILE A 173 8.44 17.24 1.94
C ILE A 173 7.28 18.21 2.12
N LYS A 174 7.20 18.92 3.24
CA LYS A 174 6.16 19.96 3.47
C LYS A 174 6.24 21.12 2.49
N LYS A 175 7.42 21.36 1.90
CA LYS A 175 7.66 22.43 0.93
C LYS A 175 7.33 22.03 -0.52
N GLU A 176 7.11 20.75 -0.76
CA GLU A 176 6.78 20.23 -2.07
C GLU A 176 5.31 20.53 -2.45
N SER A 177 5.00 20.41 -3.74
CA SER A 177 3.61 20.44 -4.21
C SER A 177 2.78 19.34 -3.54
N LYS A 178 1.47 19.53 -3.42
CA LYS A 178 0.59 18.53 -2.83
C LYS A 178 0.69 17.17 -3.54
N LYS A 179 0.80 17.16 -4.85
CA LYS A 179 1.00 15.96 -5.66
C LYS A 179 2.29 15.24 -5.25
N ASN A 180 3.41 15.96 -5.11
CA ASN A 180 4.69 15.38 -4.68
C ASN A 180 4.63 14.88 -3.23
N GLN A 181 3.92 15.60 -2.34
CA GLN A 181 3.68 15.12 -0.97
C GLN A 181 2.93 13.79 -0.96
N ILE A 182 1.85 13.66 -1.76
CA ILE A 182 1.07 12.42 -1.88
C ILE A 182 1.92 11.29 -2.44
N HIS A 183 2.67 11.54 -3.52
CA HIS A 183 3.57 10.55 -4.11
C HIS A 183 4.57 10.02 -3.08
N PHE A 184 5.21 10.91 -2.33
CA PHE A 184 6.17 10.54 -1.30
C PHE A 184 5.53 9.78 -0.14
N LEU A 185 4.39 10.26 0.38
CA LEU A 185 3.68 9.61 1.48
C LEU A 185 3.15 8.23 1.08
N ALA A 186 2.64 8.09 -0.12
CA ALA A 186 2.22 6.80 -0.67
C ALA A 186 3.40 5.82 -0.80
N ALA A 187 4.55 6.30 -1.27
CA ALA A 187 5.77 5.49 -1.30
C ALA A 187 6.20 5.07 0.12
N CYS A 188 6.17 5.99 1.09
CA CYS A 188 6.46 5.66 2.50
C CYS A 188 5.48 4.62 3.07
N TYR A 189 4.22 4.67 2.68
CA TYR A 189 3.21 3.71 3.12
C TYR A 189 3.51 2.30 2.57
N ASN A 190 3.80 2.19 1.29
CA ASN A 190 4.06 0.92 0.63
C ASN A 190 5.42 0.30 1.00
N ILE A 191 6.49 1.12 1.05
CA ILE A 191 7.87 0.65 1.24
C ILE A 191 8.21 0.57 2.74
N GLY A 192 7.63 1.45 3.55
CA GLY A 192 7.97 1.66 4.96
C GLY A 192 8.63 3.03 5.19
N PHE A 193 8.18 3.74 6.20
CA PHE A 193 8.63 5.11 6.53
C PHE A 193 9.92 5.16 7.36
N ASN A 194 10.46 4.01 7.80
CA ASN A 194 11.70 3.98 8.58
C ASN A 194 12.97 4.05 7.74
N PHE A 195 12.86 3.82 6.44
CA PHE A 195 14.01 3.94 5.53
C PHE A 195 14.54 5.40 5.46
N PRO A 196 15.82 5.58 5.11
CA PRO A 196 16.38 6.88 4.77
C PRO A 196 15.66 7.53 3.57
N LEU A 197 15.64 8.89 3.54
CA LEU A 197 15.01 9.66 2.45
C LEU A 197 15.51 9.21 1.06
N ALA A 198 16.83 9.04 0.91
CA ALA A 198 17.43 8.59 -0.35
C ALA A 198 16.89 7.23 -0.82
N THR A 199 16.73 6.27 0.11
CA THR A 199 16.15 4.95 -0.19
C THR A 199 14.70 5.06 -0.64
N ILE A 200 13.89 5.88 0.03
CA ILE A 200 12.49 6.09 -0.34
C ILE A 200 12.41 6.72 -1.73
N LYS A 201 13.18 7.80 -1.98
CA LYS A 201 13.24 8.47 -3.30
C LYS A 201 13.70 7.52 -4.42
N LYS A 202 14.66 6.62 -4.16
CA LYS A 202 15.09 5.62 -5.13
C LYS A 202 14.00 4.61 -5.47
N ARG A 203 13.17 4.24 -4.51
CA ARG A 203 12.17 3.16 -4.66
C ARG A 203 10.76 3.65 -4.99
N CYS A 204 10.47 4.95 -4.87
CA CYS A 204 9.11 5.48 -5.02
C CYS A 204 8.48 5.22 -6.39
N ASN A 205 9.31 5.04 -7.43
CA ASN A 205 8.86 4.76 -8.81
C ASN A 205 8.90 3.27 -9.18
N PHE A 206 9.19 2.36 -8.23
CA PHE A 206 9.26 0.93 -8.54
C PHE A 206 7.87 0.37 -8.86
N LYS A 207 7.79 -0.31 -10.00
CA LYS A 207 6.58 -1.03 -10.43
C LYS A 207 6.59 -2.43 -9.84
N ILE A 208 6.11 -2.57 -8.61
CA ILE A 208 6.06 -3.84 -7.87
C ILE A 208 4.68 -4.11 -7.26
N PHE A 209 3.73 -3.22 -7.47
CA PHE A 209 2.35 -3.37 -6.98
C PHE A 209 1.49 -4.11 -8.01
N PRO A 210 0.60 -5.04 -7.61
CA PRO A 210 0.21 -5.38 -6.23
C PRO A 210 0.99 -6.53 -5.58
N PHE A 211 1.81 -7.28 -6.30
CA PHE A 211 2.32 -8.60 -5.88
C PHE A 211 3.78 -8.60 -5.38
N GLY A 212 4.50 -7.48 -5.50
CA GLY A 212 5.92 -7.39 -5.11
C GLY A 212 6.89 -7.85 -6.21
N THR A 213 8.19 -7.87 -5.88
CA THR A 213 9.29 -8.02 -6.85
C THR A 213 9.39 -9.41 -7.52
N LYS A 214 8.76 -10.42 -6.95
CA LYS A 214 8.85 -11.82 -7.47
C LYS A 214 7.80 -12.16 -8.53
N TYR A 215 6.90 -11.24 -8.82
CA TYR A 215 5.83 -11.46 -9.78
C TYR A 215 6.21 -10.96 -11.17
N ASN A 216 5.98 -11.76 -12.20
CA ASN A 216 6.35 -11.48 -13.59
C ASN A 216 5.20 -10.98 -14.47
N GLY A 217 4.01 -10.70 -13.90
CA GLY A 217 2.85 -10.16 -14.62
C GLY A 217 2.79 -8.63 -14.59
N ASN A 218 1.59 -8.09 -14.81
CA ASN A 218 1.36 -6.65 -14.80
C ASN A 218 1.65 -6.05 -13.43
N GLN A 219 2.54 -5.08 -13.38
CA GLN A 219 2.95 -4.39 -12.17
C GLN A 219 2.88 -2.88 -12.36
N PHE A 220 2.48 -2.19 -11.31
CA PHE A 220 2.27 -0.75 -11.30
C PHE A 220 3.10 -0.08 -10.22
N CYS A 221 3.31 1.23 -10.37
CA CYS A 221 3.87 2.04 -9.31
C CYS A 221 2.75 2.44 -8.32
N TYR A 222 2.91 2.06 -7.06
CA TYR A 222 1.97 2.40 -6.00
C TYR A 222 1.71 3.90 -5.89
N ALA A 223 2.77 4.70 -5.89
CA ALA A 223 2.69 6.14 -5.74
C ALA A 223 2.03 6.83 -6.96
N ASP A 224 2.19 6.28 -8.16
CA ASP A 224 1.53 6.82 -9.36
C ASP A 224 0.02 6.60 -9.32
N ILE A 225 -0.46 5.43 -8.85
CA ILE A 225 -1.90 5.17 -8.64
C ILE A 225 -2.47 6.17 -7.62
N SER A 226 -1.74 6.41 -6.51
CA SER A 226 -2.13 7.39 -5.49
C SER A 226 -2.24 8.81 -6.05
N CYS A 227 -1.27 9.22 -6.88
CA CYS A 227 -1.30 10.52 -7.56
C CYS A 227 -2.42 10.62 -8.60
N ALA A 228 -2.69 9.54 -9.33
CA ALA A 228 -3.78 9.52 -10.31
C ALA A 228 -5.17 9.66 -9.64
N TYR A 229 -5.35 9.07 -8.46
CA TYR A 229 -6.55 9.28 -7.65
C TYR A 229 -6.67 10.71 -7.12
N TYR A 230 -5.54 11.33 -6.74
CA TYR A 230 -5.50 12.68 -6.18
C TYR A 230 -5.80 13.77 -7.21
N ASN A 231 -5.46 13.59 -8.49
CA ASN A 231 -5.73 14.56 -9.56
C ASN A 231 -7.23 14.61 -9.89
#